data_cb3345a3507697099d1b68617dc74a5a
#
_entry.id   cb3345a3507697099d1b68617dc74a5a
#
_cell.length_a   1.000
_cell.length_b   1.000
_cell.length_c   1.000
_cell.angle_alpha   90.00
_cell.angle_beta   90.00
_cell.angle_gamma   90.00
#
_symmetry.space_group_name_H-M   'P 1'
#
loop_
_entity.id
_entity.type
_entity.pdbx_description
1 polymer ?
#
loop_
_entity_poly.entity_id
_entity_poly.type
_entity_poly.pdbx_seq_one_letter_code
_entity_poly.pdbx_strand_id
1 'polypeptide(L)'
;SKNEKNVEAKLGLRENGQKVLEEKLSAFNTAHKNSNHEKAVYAYRDAKTYFRKVNGVGVELSMPDRYKEYYEESEKVYLDKRYAEGVNELERNNYDKAYQIFDEIRSIDPSYKDVDEKFRVARYQPLYENGNDQLENGLFRSAYHTFDQIIEGAGNFKQSLDLRKEALDKATITILVPGFYSLNFRNRNNEATLTHKLKGSLSKLDNPFIEVKDASGIAADILQRGSGQINNEAASLAGVDAVLKGRIVNLNGNEGDTEKSTQKGYLKKEVTRKNDQGEKVKEYEYYKTE
;
A
#
# COMPACT_ATOMS: atom_id res chain seq x y z
N SER A 1 40.11 18.68 -30.37
CA SER A 1 39.72 18.84 -28.98
C SER A 1 38.40 18.14 -28.70
N LYS A 2 38.06 17.90 -27.42
CA LYS A 2 36.79 17.24 -26.98
C LYS A 2 35.56 18.03 -27.45
N ASN A 3 35.73 19.33 -27.69
CA ASN A 3 34.66 20.28 -28.12
C ASN A 3 34.38 20.21 -29.61
N GLU A 4 35.40 20.03 -30.45
CA GLU A 4 35.27 19.91 -31.93
C GLU A 4 34.56 18.62 -32.32
N LYS A 5 34.91 17.48 -31.69
CA LYS A 5 34.20 16.20 -31.93
C LYS A 5 32.72 16.29 -31.52
N ASN A 6 32.36 17.10 -30.52
CA ASN A 6 30.96 17.32 -30.14
C ASN A 6 30.21 18.18 -31.17
N VAL A 7 30.88 19.15 -31.83
CA VAL A 7 30.29 19.97 -32.90
C VAL A 7 30.04 19.15 -34.15
N GLU A 8 31.02 18.37 -34.62
CA GLU A 8 30.85 17.48 -35.77
C GLU A 8 29.74 16.43 -35.53
N ALA A 9 29.70 15.84 -34.34
CA ALA A 9 28.64 14.90 -33.98
C ALA A 9 27.25 15.56 -33.97
N LYS A 10 27.13 16.79 -33.51
CA LYS A 10 25.88 17.55 -33.56
C LYS A 10 25.46 17.93 -34.98
N LEU A 11 26.41 18.31 -35.85
CA LEU A 11 26.14 18.60 -37.28
C LEU A 11 25.65 17.33 -37.99
N GLY A 12 26.36 16.21 -37.82
CA GLY A 12 25.95 14.93 -38.37
C GLY A 12 24.57 14.46 -37.84
N LEU A 13 24.30 14.68 -36.53
CA LEU A 13 23.00 14.38 -35.93
C LEU A 13 21.89 15.30 -36.46
N ARG A 14 22.19 16.58 -36.78
CA ARG A 14 21.23 17.50 -37.39
C ARG A 14 20.83 17.04 -38.81
N GLU A 15 21.78 16.74 -39.65
CA GLU A 15 21.51 16.33 -41.04
C GLU A 15 20.84 14.96 -41.12
N ASN A 16 21.41 13.97 -40.48
CA ASN A 16 20.85 12.61 -40.49
C ASN A 16 19.58 12.51 -39.65
N GLY A 17 19.53 13.24 -38.54
CA GLY A 17 18.35 13.29 -37.69
C GLY A 17 17.16 13.92 -38.39
N GLN A 18 17.37 14.96 -39.18
CA GLN A 18 16.31 15.56 -39.98
C GLN A 18 15.75 14.56 -41.01
N LYS A 19 16.62 13.81 -41.73
CA LYS A 19 16.20 12.77 -42.67
C LYS A 19 15.37 11.67 -41.99
N VAL A 20 15.82 11.19 -40.84
CA VAL A 20 15.07 10.17 -40.06
C VAL A 20 13.72 10.72 -39.62
N LEU A 21 13.66 11.99 -39.20
CA LEU A 21 12.38 12.62 -38.82
C LEU A 21 11.45 12.70 -40.05
N GLU A 22 11.95 13.08 -41.20
CA GLU A 22 11.19 13.16 -42.45
C GLU A 22 10.66 11.80 -42.89
N GLU A 23 11.44 10.73 -42.76
CA GLU A 23 10.98 9.36 -43.02
C GLU A 23 9.84 8.97 -42.10
N LYS A 24 9.95 9.26 -40.80
CA LYS A 24 8.89 9.00 -39.81
C LYS A 24 7.61 9.80 -40.08
N LEU A 25 7.76 11.08 -40.42
CA LEU A 25 6.65 11.95 -40.81
C LEU A 25 6.01 11.53 -42.15
N SER A 26 6.78 10.99 -43.08
CA SER A 26 6.27 10.40 -44.32
C SER A 26 5.44 9.16 -44.08
N ALA A 27 5.88 8.27 -43.17
CA ALA A 27 5.10 7.11 -42.74
C ALA A 27 3.77 7.52 -42.09
N PHE A 28 3.80 8.53 -41.20
CA PHE A 28 2.61 9.15 -40.65
C PHE A 28 1.65 9.68 -41.71
N ASN A 29 2.15 10.53 -42.63
CA ASN A 29 1.36 11.16 -43.67
C ASN A 29 0.71 10.11 -44.59
N THR A 30 1.43 9.05 -44.90
CA THR A 30 0.90 7.93 -45.69
C THR A 30 -0.24 7.23 -44.98
N ALA A 31 -0.09 6.96 -43.66
CA ALA A 31 -1.13 6.35 -42.85
C ALA A 31 -2.37 7.26 -42.74
N HIS A 32 -2.17 8.55 -42.49
CA HIS A 32 -3.25 9.54 -42.43
C HIS A 32 -4.03 9.62 -43.75
N LYS A 33 -3.34 9.79 -44.91
CA LYS A 33 -3.98 9.83 -46.23
C LYS A 33 -4.76 8.58 -46.57
N ASN A 34 -4.32 7.42 -46.09
CA ASN A 34 -5.01 6.15 -46.27
C ASN A 34 -6.10 5.89 -45.23
N SER A 35 -6.45 6.88 -44.39
CA SER A 35 -7.42 6.78 -43.33
C SER A 35 -7.13 5.62 -42.32
N ASN A 36 -5.85 5.21 -42.24
CA ASN A 36 -5.39 4.28 -41.23
C ASN A 36 -5.01 5.07 -39.95
N HIS A 37 -6.05 5.51 -39.23
CA HIS A 37 -5.91 6.43 -38.10
C HIS A 37 -5.11 5.83 -36.96
N GLU A 38 -5.24 4.54 -36.68
CA GLU A 38 -4.43 3.84 -35.68
C GLU A 38 -2.94 3.96 -35.99
N LYS A 39 -2.54 3.53 -37.20
CA LYS A 39 -1.16 3.60 -37.64
C LYS A 39 -0.66 5.05 -37.69
N ALA A 40 -1.51 5.99 -38.07
CA ALA A 40 -1.17 7.41 -38.10
C ALA A 40 -0.86 7.93 -36.68
N VAL A 41 -1.70 7.63 -35.71
CA VAL A 41 -1.49 8.06 -34.30
C VAL A 41 -0.14 7.58 -33.80
N TYR A 42 0.16 6.30 -33.94
CA TYR A 42 1.42 5.74 -33.44
C TYR A 42 2.64 6.22 -34.20
N ALA A 43 2.55 6.37 -35.52
CA ALA A 43 3.64 6.90 -36.32
C ALA A 43 3.99 8.36 -35.98
N TYR A 44 3.00 9.20 -35.74
CA TYR A 44 3.23 10.57 -35.27
C TYR A 44 3.86 10.63 -33.90
N ARG A 45 3.36 9.83 -32.93
CA ARG A 45 3.91 9.75 -31.57
C ARG A 45 5.37 9.30 -31.58
N ASP A 46 5.72 8.36 -32.47
CA ASP A 46 7.10 7.94 -32.67
C ASP A 46 7.96 9.07 -33.27
N ALA A 47 7.47 9.76 -34.30
CA ALA A 47 8.15 10.92 -34.86
C ALA A 47 8.35 12.03 -33.83
N LYS A 48 7.34 12.33 -33.03
CA LYS A 48 7.39 13.35 -31.95
C LYS A 48 8.35 12.96 -30.83
N THR A 49 8.40 11.68 -30.48
CA THR A 49 9.34 11.15 -29.48
C THR A 49 10.78 11.28 -29.96
N TYR A 50 11.03 10.91 -31.23
CA TYR A 50 12.32 11.08 -31.87
C TYR A 50 12.74 12.57 -31.92
N PHE A 51 11.86 13.45 -32.39
CA PHE A 51 12.06 14.90 -32.43
C PHE A 51 12.47 15.45 -31.06
N ARG A 52 11.72 15.09 -29.99
CA ARG A 52 12.04 15.53 -28.61
C ARG A 52 13.41 15.00 -28.15
N LYS A 53 13.72 13.74 -28.45
CA LYS A 53 14.98 13.12 -28.05
C LYS A 53 16.19 13.84 -28.71
N VAL A 54 16.11 14.18 -29.97
CA VAL A 54 17.20 14.87 -30.69
C VAL A 54 17.31 16.32 -30.23
N ASN A 55 16.19 17.04 -30.09
CA ASN A 55 16.22 18.41 -29.60
C ASN A 55 16.74 18.49 -28.15
N GLY A 56 16.47 17.48 -27.34
CA GLY A 56 16.94 17.39 -25.94
C GLY A 56 18.47 17.32 -25.79
N VAL A 57 19.21 16.95 -26.84
CA VAL A 57 20.68 16.99 -26.83
C VAL A 57 21.24 18.26 -27.48
N GLY A 58 20.39 19.27 -27.73
CA GLY A 58 20.78 20.57 -28.24
C GLY A 58 21.04 20.56 -29.77
N VAL A 59 20.27 19.75 -30.49
CA VAL A 59 20.24 19.71 -31.96
C VAL A 59 18.83 20.08 -32.40
N GLU A 60 18.66 21.20 -33.09
CA GLU A 60 17.36 21.65 -33.55
C GLU A 60 16.98 20.93 -34.86
N LEU A 61 15.90 20.17 -34.83
CA LEU A 61 15.20 19.63 -35.97
C LEU A 61 13.97 20.47 -36.29
N SER A 62 13.52 20.42 -37.56
CA SER A 62 12.32 21.12 -38.03
C SER A 62 11.17 20.14 -38.21
N MET A 63 10.02 20.44 -37.60
CA MET A 63 8.78 19.68 -37.73
C MET A 63 7.66 20.63 -38.11
N PRO A 64 7.14 20.57 -39.37
CA PRO A 64 6.09 21.47 -39.83
C PRO A 64 4.77 21.35 -39.07
N ASP A 65 4.13 22.47 -38.73
CA ASP A 65 2.91 22.54 -37.92
C ASP A 65 1.72 21.79 -38.52
N ARG A 66 1.63 21.69 -39.85
CA ARG A 66 0.58 20.92 -40.53
C ARG A 66 0.45 19.47 -40.08
N TYR A 67 1.55 18.86 -39.62
CA TYR A 67 1.50 17.47 -39.11
C TYR A 67 0.78 17.38 -37.79
N LYS A 68 0.73 18.45 -37.01
CA LYS A 68 -0.05 18.51 -35.77
C LYS A 68 -1.56 18.49 -36.07
N GLU A 69 -2.00 19.26 -37.08
CA GLU A 69 -3.42 19.29 -37.48
C GLU A 69 -3.87 17.91 -38.00
N TYR A 70 -3.08 17.27 -38.87
CA TYR A 70 -3.37 15.92 -39.38
C TYR A 70 -3.36 14.85 -38.25
N TYR A 71 -2.53 15.05 -37.23
CA TYR A 71 -2.51 14.19 -36.08
C TYR A 71 -3.79 14.34 -35.26
N GLU A 72 -4.19 15.56 -34.92
CA GLU A 72 -5.40 15.84 -34.16
C GLU A 72 -6.66 15.27 -34.85
N GLU A 73 -6.72 15.31 -36.18
CA GLU A 73 -7.77 14.68 -36.96
C GLU A 73 -7.73 13.15 -36.82
N SER A 74 -6.58 12.53 -37.03
CA SER A 74 -6.42 11.07 -36.91
C SER A 74 -6.66 10.58 -35.49
N GLU A 75 -6.15 11.29 -34.52
CA GLU A 75 -6.32 10.98 -33.08
C GLU A 75 -7.79 10.98 -32.68
N LYS A 76 -8.53 12.01 -33.07
CA LYS A 76 -9.96 12.10 -32.78
C LYS A 76 -10.72 10.90 -33.33
N VAL A 77 -10.53 10.57 -34.60
CA VAL A 77 -11.22 9.45 -35.27
C VAL A 77 -10.86 8.13 -34.59
N TYR A 78 -9.58 7.94 -34.28
CA TYR A 78 -9.09 6.73 -33.65
C TYR A 78 -9.63 6.58 -32.23
N LEU A 79 -9.54 7.63 -31.41
CA LEU A 79 -10.02 7.59 -30.05
C LEU A 79 -11.54 7.42 -29.97
N ASP A 80 -12.31 8.07 -30.85
CA ASP A 80 -13.76 7.88 -30.90
C ASP A 80 -14.12 6.42 -31.18
N LYS A 81 -13.44 5.78 -32.12
CA LYS A 81 -13.62 4.36 -32.45
C LYS A 81 -13.24 3.46 -31.27
N ARG A 82 -12.05 3.65 -30.70
CA ARG A 82 -11.56 2.84 -29.57
C ARG A 82 -12.46 3.00 -28.34
N TYR A 83 -12.92 4.22 -28.08
CA TYR A 83 -13.82 4.47 -26.95
C TYR A 83 -15.16 3.71 -27.13
N ALA A 84 -15.76 3.74 -28.33
CA ALA A 84 -16.96 2.99 -28.62
C ALA A 84 -16.77 1.46 -28.47
N GLU A 85 -15.60 0.94 -28.90
CA GLU A 85 -15.22 -0.46 -28.69
C GLU A 85 -15.12 -0.79 -27.20
N GLY A 86 -14.44 0.06 -26.42
CA GLY A 86 -14.30 -0.13 -24.96
C GLY A 86 -15.61 -0.13 -24.20
N VAL A 87 -16.54 0.78 -24.57
CA VAL A 87 -17.89 0.82 -23.99
C VAL A 87 -18.67 -0.47 -24.34
N ASN A 88 -18.61 -0.93 -25.58
CA ASN A 88 -19.26 -2.19 -25.99
C ASN A 88 -18.69 -3.41 -25.23
N GLU A 89 -17.38 -3.44 -24.96
CA GLU A 89 -16.78 -4.51 -24.17
C GLU A 89 -17.24 -4.43 -22.69
N LEU A 90 -17.40 -3.23 -22.10
CA LEU A 90 -17.99 -3.07 -20.76
C LEU A 90 -19.43 -3.57 -20.71
N GLU A 91 -20.27 -3.24 -21.72
CA GLU A 91 -21.66 -3.69 -21.78
C GLU A 91 -21.77 -5.21 -21.87
N ARG A 92 -20.77 -5.88 -22.40
CA ARG A 92 -20.66 -7.35 -22.47
C ARG A 92 -20.00 -7.97 -21.24
N ASN A 93 -19.64 -7.18 -20.24
CA ASN A 93 -18.86 -7.59 -19.08
C ASN A 93 -17.47 -8.18 -19.42
N ASN A 94 -16.93 -7.83 -20.58
CA ASN A 94 -15.58 -8.19 -21.00
C ASN A 94 -14.56 -7.20 -20.40
N TYR A 95 -14.48 -7.18 -19.07
CA TYR A 95 -13.74 -6.18 -18.30
C TYR A 95 -12.26 -6.10 -18.67
N ASP A 96 -11.60 -7.24 -18.89
CA ASP A 96 -10.17 -7.27 -19.26
C ASP A 96 -9.89 -6.57 -20.57
N LYS A 97 -10.75 -6.79 -21.59
CA LYS A 97 -10.61 -6.11 -22.89
C LYS A 97 -10.93 -4.63 -22.78
N ALA A 98 -12.00 -4.28 -22.08
CA ALA A 98 -12.37 -2.91 -21.84
C ALA A 98 -11.25 -2.16 -21.12
N TYR A 99 -10.63 -2.78 -20.10
CA TYR A 99 -9.47 -2.24 -19.39
C TYR A 99 -8.32 -1.93 -20.34
N GLN A 100 -7.92 -2.88 -21.18
CA GLN A 100 -6.84 -2.67 -22.15
C GLN A 100 -7.13 -1.51 -23.12
N ILE A 101 -8.36 -1.42 -23.60
CA ILE A 101 -8.79 -0.36 -24.52
C ILE A 101 -8.74 1.01 -23.83
N PHE A 102 -9.28 1.14 -22.63
CA PHE A 102 -9.29 2.41 -21.93
C PHE A 102 -7.89 2.81 -21.43
N ASP A 103 -7.03 1.85 -21.08
CA ASP A 103 -5.63 2.13 -20.76
C ASP A 103 -4.86 2.65 -21.97
N GLU A 104 -5.10 2.08 -23.16
CA GLU A 104 -4.57 2.58 -24.41
C GLU A 104 -5.01 4.03 -24.67
N ILE A 105 -6.32 4.32 -24.59
CA ILE A 105 -6.86 5.67 -24.77
C ILE A 105 -6.20 6.66 -23.80
N ARG A 106 -6.11 6.31 -22.52
CA ARG A 106 -5.44 7.14 -21.48
C ARG A 106 -3.97 7.39 -21.79
N SER A 107 -3.29 6.43 -22.38
CA SER A 107 -1.89 6.61 -22.79
C SER A 107 -1.72 7.62 -23.92
N ILE A 108 -2.75 7.81 -24.75
CA ILE A 108 -2.78 8.75 -25.87
C ILE A 108 -3.26 10.11 -25.40
N ASP A 109 -4.45 10.18 -24.83
CA ASP A 109 -5.06 11.36 -24.23
C ASP A 109 -5.72 11.02 -22.88
N PRO A 110 -5.06 11.35 -21.75
CA PRO A 110 -5.64 11.10 -20.42
C PRO A 110 -6.92 11.88 -20.12
N SER A 111 -7.20 12.93 -20.88
CA SER A 111 -8.38 13.80 -20.69
C SER A 111 -9.54 13.46 -21.63
N TYR A 112 -9.42 12.37 -22.39
CA TYR A 112 -10.41 11.99 -23.39
C TYR A 112 -11.73 11.55 -22.75
N LYS A 113 -12.79 12.35 -22.91
CA LYS A 113 -14.13 12.09 -22.35
C LYS A 113 -14.07 11.68 -20.86
N ASP A 114 -14.74 10.60 -20.48
CA ASP A 114 -14.75 10.00 -19.17
C ASP A 114 -13.90 8.73 -19.08
N VAL A 115 -12.81 8.68 -19.87
CA VAL A 115 -11.95 7.49 -19.98
C VAL A 115 -11.40 7.01 -18.65
N ASP A 116 -11.06 7.92 -17.74
CA ASP A 116 -10.57 7.55 -16.40
C ASP A 116 -11.64 6.83 -15.57
N GLU A 117 -12.90 7.27 -15.67
CA GLU A 117 -14.02 6.59 -15.02
C GLU A 117 -14.25 5.21 -15.62
N LYS A 118 -14.29 5.10 -16.95
CA LYS A 118 -14.45 3.81 -17.65
C LYS A 118 -13.32 2.85 -17.36
N PHE A 119 -12.08 3.34 -17.32
CA PHE A 119 -10.92 2.55 -16.93
C PHE A 119 -11.05 2.01 -15.50
N ARG A 120 -11.48 2.86 -14.55
CA ARG A 120 -11.72 2.42 -13.17
C ARG A 120 -12.83 1.37 -13.07
N VAL A 121 -13.92 1.56 -13.82
CA VAL A 121 -15.01 0.56 -13.88
C VAL A 121 -14.46 -0.75 -14.44
N ALA A 122 -13.77 -0.73 -15.58
CA ALA A 122 -13.21 -1.93 -16.18
C ALA A 122 -12.27 -2.71 -15.23
N ARG A 123 -11.50 -1.99 -14.43
CA ARG A 123 -10.52 -2.58 -13.51
C ARG A 123 -11.14 -3.10 -12.22
N TYR A 124 -12.04 -2.34 -11.61
CA TYR A 124 -12.48 -2.62 -10.23
C TYR A 124 -13.86 -3.22 -10.12
N GLN A 125 -14.69 -3.17 -11.19
CA GLN A 125 -16.01 -3.81 -11.18
C GLN A 125 -15.94 -5.33 -10.96
N PRO A 126 -15.04 -6.09 -11.63
CA PRO A 126 -14.92 -7.53 -11.39
C PRO A 126 -14.51 -7.86 -9.95
N LEU A 127 -13.61 -7.05 -9.38
CA LEU A 127 -13.22 -7.22 -7.97
C LEU A 127 -14.37 -6.91 -7.02
N TYR A 128 -15.14 -5.88 -7.32
CA TYR A 128 -16.30 -5.50 -6.52
C TYR A 128 -17.38 -6.60 -6.53
N GLU A 129 -17.68 -7.17 -7.68
CA GLU A 129 -18.60 -8.31 -7.84
C GLU A 129 -18.10 -9.53 -7.07
N ASN A 130 -16.84 -9.89 -7.25
CA ASN A 130 -16.21 -11.00 -6.52
C ASN A 130 -16.23 -10.78 -4.98
N GLY A 131 -15.97 -9.56 -4.51
CA GLY A 131 -16.05 -9.23 -3.09
C GLY A 131 -17.46 -9.40 -2.52
N ASN A 132 -18.50 -9.02 -3.27
CA ASN A 132 -19.89 -9.25 -2.88
C ASN A 132 -20.22 -10.75 -2.84
N ASP A 133 -19.85 -11.50 -3.87
CA ASP A 133 -20.06 -12.95 -3.91
C ASP A 133 -19.38 -13.63 -2.71
N GLN A 134 -18.18 -13.18 -2.34
CA GLN A 134 -17.48 -13.69 -1.17
C GLN A 134 -18.22 -13.37 0.14
N LEU A 135 -18.78 -12.16 0.28
CA LEU A 135 -19.61 -11.78 1.44
C LEU A 135 -20.86 -12.65 1.54
N GLU A 136 -21.57 -12.84 0.44
CA GLU A 136 -22.79 -13.65 0.38
C GLU A 136 -22.51 -15.13 0.71
N ASN A 137 -21.35 -15.63 0.31
CA ASN A 137 -20.92 -17.01 0.59
C ASN A 137 -20.25 -17.18 1.97
N GLY A 138 -20.22 -16.14 2.81
CA GLY A 138 -19.61 -16.22 4.16
C GLY A 138 -18.09 -16.23 4.17
N LEU A 139 -17.45 -15.93 3.06
CA LEU A 139 -15.98 -15.86 2.92
C LEU A 139 -15.44 -14.48 3.35
N PHE A 140 -15.77 -14.07 4.57
CA PHE A 140 -15.60 -12.70 5.06
C PHE A 140 -14.14 -12.22 5.01
N ARG A 141 -13.15 -13.06 5.33
CA ARG A 141 -11.73 -12.67 5.26
C ARG A 141 -11.29 -12.41 3.82
N SER A 142 -11.75 -13.24 2.88
CA SER A 142 -11.47 -13.05 1.45
C SER A 142 -12.12 -11.77 0.94
N ALA A 143 -13.39 -11.53 1.30
CA ALA A 143 -14.11 -10.31 0.96
C ALA A 143 -13.38 -9.05 1.47
N TYR A 144 -12.93 -9.08 2.73
CA TYR A 144 -12.13 -7.99 3.30
C TYR A 144 -10.92 -7.65 2.43
N HIS A 145 -10.10 -8.65 2.09
CA HIS A 145 -8.92 -8.43 1.27
C HIS A 145 -9.24 -7.98 -0.16
N THR A 146 -10.33 -8.49 -0.73
CA THR A 146 -10.77 -8.07 -2.07
C THR A 146 -11.20 -6.59 -2.07
N PHE A 147 -11.98 -6.16 -1.08
CA PHE A 147 -12.35 -4.74 -0.96
C PHE A 147 -11.16 -3.86 -0.58
N ASP A 148 -10.23 -4.35 0.24
CA ASP A 148 -9.02 -3.63 0.59
C ASP A 148 -8.15 -3.36 -0.65
N GLN A 149 -7.98 -4.33 -1.53
CA GLN A 149 -7.31 -4.17 -2.83
C GLN A 149 -7.98 -3.10 -3.71
N ILE A 150 -9.31 -3.03 -3.71
CA ILE A 150 -10.04 -1.99 -4.43
C ILE A 150 -9.72 -0.61 -3.85
N ILE A 151 -9.74 -0.49 -2.51
CA ILE A 151 -9.51 0.77 -1.81
C ILE A 151 -8.08 1.26 -2.00
N GLU A 152 -7.10 0.39 -1.92
CA GLU A 152 -5.70 0.72 -2.18
C GLU A 152 -5.46 1.25 -3.60
N GLY A 153 -6.13 0.67 -4.59
CA GLY A 153 -5.92 1.04 -5.99
C GLY A 153 -6.82 2.14 -6.53
N ALA A 154 -8.04 2.25 -6.04
CA ALA A 154 -9.06 3.18 -6.54
C ALA A 154 -9.53 4.21 -5.51
N GLY A 155 -9.14 4.08 -4.24
CA GLY A 155 -9.81 4.78 -3.16
C GLY A 155 -11.23 4.26 -2.96
N ASN A 156 -12.20 5.17 -2.78
CA ASN A 156 -13.59 4.76 -2.65
C ASN A 156 -14.19 4.44 -4.02
N PHE A 157 -14.38 3.16 -4.31
CA PHE A 157 -15.10 2.67 -5.50
C PHE A 157 -16.43 2.06 -5.05
N LYS A 158 -17.54 2.67 -5.45
CA LYS A 158 -18.89 2.28 -5.00
C LYS A 158 -18.94 2.26 -3.45
N GLN A 159 -19.36 1.14 -2.86
CA GLN A 159 -19.51 0.93 -1.42
C GLN A 159 -18.36 0.10 -0.82
N SER A 160 -17.22 0.03 -1.49
CA SER A 160 -16.12 -0.85 -1.06
C SER A 160 -15.60 -0.57 0.35
N LEU A 161 -15.64 0.69 0.83
CA LEU A 161 -15.27 1.05 2.20
C LEU A 161 -16.22 0.43 3.24
N ASP A 162 -17.53 0.54 3.01
CA ASP A 162 -18.54 0.02 3.92
C ASP A 162 -18.55 -1.51 3.91
N LEU A 163 -18.44 -2.11 2.72
CA LEU A 163 -18.40 -3.56 2.54
C LEU A 163 -17.13 -4.18 3.14
N ARG A 164 -15.97 -3.49 3.05
CA ARG A 164 -14.76 -3.92 3.74
C ARG A 164 -14.95 -3.93 5.25
N LYS A 165 -15.59 -2.89 5.79
CA LYS A 165 -15.89 -2.81 7.21
C LYS A 165 -16.84 -3.94 7.63
N GLU A 166 -17.90 -4.15 6.88
CA GLU A 166 -18.84 -5.27 7.11
C GLU A 166 -18.12 -6.62 7.09
N ALA A 167 -17.25 -6.84 6.11
CA ALA A 167 -16.44 -8.04 6.00
C ALA A 167 -15.53 -8.23 7.22
N LEU A 168 -14.89 -7.14 7.69
CA LEU A 168 -14.06 -7.16 8.88
C LEU A 168 -14.86 -7.51 10.14
N ASP A 169 -15.99 -6.84 10.34
CA ASP A 169 -16.85 -7.07 11.51
C ASP A 169 -17.33 -8.52 11.57
N LYS A 170 -17.68 -9.12 10.41
CA LYS A 170 -18.10 -10.52 10.32
C LYS A 170 -16.94 -11.53 10.40
N ALA A 171 -15.74 -11.13 10.00
CA ALA A 171 -14.55 -11.98 10.01
C ALA A 171 -13.83 -11.98 11.36
N THR A 172 -14.07 -10.96 12.18
CA THR A 172 -13.38 -10.77 13.45
C THR A 172 -13.84 -11.78 14.48
N ILE A 173 -12.87 -12.44 15.12
CA ILE A 173 -13.08 -13.34 16.23
C ILE A 173 -12.67 -12.61 17.50
N THR A 174 -13.62 -12.47 18.41
CA THR A 174 -13.42 -11.87 19.72
C THR A 174 -12.97 -12.91 20.75
N ILE A 175 -11.78 -12.72 21.33
CA ILE A 175 -11.19 -13.65 22.28
C ILE A 175 -11.14 -13.01 23.66
N LEU A 176 -11.79 -13.63 24.65
CA LEU A 176 -11.65 -13.27 26.05
C LEU A 176 -10.45 -14.01 26.66
N VAL A 177 -9.55 -13.27 27.32
CA VAL A 177 -8.40 -13.84 28.03
C VAL A 177 -8.56 -13.59 29.53
N PRO A 178 -9.22 -14.50 30.27
CA PRO A 178 -9.42 -14.35 31.72
C PRO A 178 -8.11 -14.52 32.49
N GLY A 179 -7.13 -15.21 31.93
CA GLY A 179 -5.82 -15.37 32.51
C GLY A 179 -5.42 -16.81 32.79
N PHE A 180 -4.26 -16.95 33.40
CA PHE A 180 -3.77 -18.23 33.92
C PHE A 180 -4.26 -18.45 35.33
N TYR A 181 -4.49 -19.72 35.68
CA TYR A 181 -4.75 -20.15 37.05
C TYR A 181 -3.86 -21.34 37.43
N SER A 182 -3.56 -21.47 38.71
CA SER A 182 -2.79 -22.59 39.28
C SER A 182 -3.52 -23.24 40.43
N LEU A 183 -3.49 -24.55 40.49
CA LEU A 183 -3.95 -25.31 41.65
C LEU A 183 -2.89 -25.33 42.79
N ASN A 184 -1.64 -24.99 42.46
CA ASN A 184 -0.55 -24.95 43.42
C ASN A 184 -0.36 -23.53 43.98
N PHE A 185 -0.46 -23.39 45.27
CA PHE A 185 -0.35 -22.11 45.99
C PHE A 185 0.99 -21.37 45.72
N ARG A 186 2.08 -22.12 45.48
CA ARG A 186 3.40 -21.57 45.21
C ARG A 186 3.49 -20.84 43.86
N ASN A 187 2.57 -21.13 42.93
CA ASN A 187 2.59 -20.57 41.58
C ASN A 187 1.64 -19.37 41.37
N ARG A 188 0.89 -18.97 42.40
CA ARG A 188 -0.10 -17.87 42.28
C ARG A 188 0.52 -16.55 41.85
N ASN A 189 1.73 -16.23 42.33
CA ASN A 189 2.41 -14.99 41.93
C ASN A 189 2.78 -14.96 40.42
N ASN A 190 2.82 -16.11 39.76
CA ASN A 190 3.15 -16.20 38.33
C ASN A 190 1.92 -16.11 37.42
N GLU A 191 0.71 -16.27 37.99
CA GLU A 191 -0.55 -16.19 37.21
C GLU A 191 -0.71 -14.85 36.52
N ALA A 192 -0.53 -13.75 37.22
CA ALA A 192 -0.63 -12.39 36.70
C ALA A 192 0.46 -12.10 35.66
N THR A 193 1.69 -12.52 35.92
CA THR A 193 2.84 -12.31 35.01
C THR A 193 2.63 -13.05 33.71
N LEU A 194 2.21 -14.31 33.74
CA LEU A 194 1.95 -15.10 32.55
C LEU A 194 0.74 -14.56 31.76
N THR A 195 -0.30 -14.15 32.48
CA THR A 195 -1.48 -13.52 31.87
C THR A 195 -1.10 -12.24 31.13
N HIS A 196 -0.30 -11.38 31.76
CA HIS A 196 0.18 -10.15 31.14
C HIS A 196 1.04 -10.42 29.90
N LYS A 197 1.97 -11.39 29.99
CA LYS A 197 2.80 -11.79 28.84
C LYS A 197 1.96 -12.35 27.69
N LEU A 198 0.96 -13.18 27.99
CA LEU A 198 0.06 -13.72 26.96
C LEU A 198 -0.73 -12.61 26.28
N LYS A 199 -1.37 -11.73 27.04
CA LYS A 199 -2.10 -10.57 26.49
C LYS A 199 -1.19 -9.69 25.63
N GLY A 200 0.02 -9.39 26.13
CA GLY A 200 1.01 -8.62 25.38
C GLY A 200 1.51 -9.31 24.11
N SER A 201 1.51 -10.64 24.06
CA SER A 201 1.85 -11.38 22.84
C SER A 201 0.68 -11.38 21.84
N LEU A 202 -0.54 -11.54 22.33
CA LEU A 202 -1.74 -11.51 21.50
C LEU A 202 -1.99 -10.12 20.89
N SER A 203 -1.78 -9.05 21.66
CA SER A 203 -1.93 -7.68 21.16
C SER A 203 -0.86 -7.26 20.14
N LYS A 204 0.23 -8.01 20.02
CA LYS A 204 1.26 -7.81 18.99
C LYS A 204 0.99 -8.59 17.70
N LEU A 205 -0.05 -9.42 17.69
CA LEU A 205 -0.46 -10.08 16.46
C LEU A 205 -1.04 -9.02 15.52
N ASP A 206 -0.33 -8.79 14.42
CA ASP A 206 -0.80 -7.90 13.34
C ASP A 206 -1.83 -8.67 12.48
N ASN A 207 -2.98 -8.93 13.10
CA ASN A 207 -4.07 -9.65 12.46
C ASN A 207 -5.39 -8.91 12.72
N PRO A 208 -5.98 -8.27 11.70
CA PRO A 208 -7.19 -7.47 11.85
C PRO A 208 -8.41 -8.28 12.26
N PHE A 209 -8.36 -9.61 12.14
CA PHE A 209 -9.49 -10.50 12.43
C PHE A 209 -9.47 -11.07 13.86
N ILE A 210 -8.61 -10.56 14.74
CA ILE A 210 -8.53 -11.00 16.12
C ILE A 210 -8.68 -9.79 17.04
N GLU A 211 -9.76 -9.77 17.82
CA GLU A 211 -9.96 -8.81 18.89
C GLU A 211 -9.76 -9.49 20.25
N VAL A 212 -8.87 -8.96 21.07
CA VAL A 212 -8.64 -9.48 22.44
C VAL A 212 -9.36 -8.59 23.44
N LYS A 213 -10.41 -9.12 24.08
CA LYS A 213 -11.12 -8.43 25.18
C LYS A 213 -10.49 -8.69 26.52
N ASP A 214 -10.42 -7.65 27.34
CA ASP A 214 -9.98 -7.78 28.73
C ASP A 214 -11.12 -8.32 29.61
N ALA A 215 -10.76 -9.22 30.48
CA ALA A 215 -11.69 -9.86 31.40
C ALA A 215 -12.03 -9.03 32.67
N SER A 216 -11.45 -7.82 32.79
CA SER A 216 -11.49 -7.04 34.05
C SER A 216 -12.88 -6.60 34.54
N GLY A 217 -13.94 -6.74 33.70
CA GLY A 217 -15.33 -6.43 34.10
C GLY A 217 -16.28 -7.64 34.15
N ILE A 218 -15.92 -8.74 33.49
CA ILE A 218 -16.81 -9.91 33.28
C ILE A 218 -16.29 -11.14 34.03
N ALA A 219 -14.99 -11.19 34.30
CA ALA A 219 -14.30 -12.41 34.70
C ALA A 219 -14.58 -12.86 36.12
N ALA A 220 -14.89 -11.97 37.04
CA ALA A 220 -15.09 -12.35 38.46
C ALA A 220 -16.30 -13.28 38.63
N ASP A 221 -17.42 -12.97 38.02
CA ASP A 221 -18.64 -13.78 38.11
C ASP A 221 -18.55 -15.08 37.30
N ILE A 222 -17.90 -15.03 36.12
CA ILE A 222 -17.73 -16.20 35.25
C ILE A 222 -16.70 -17.17 35.80
N LEU A 223 -15.65 -16.67 36.47
CA LEU A 223 -14.61 -17.49 37.08
C LEU A 223 -15.03 -18.04 38.45
N GLN A 224 -15.95 -17.39 39.17
CA GLN A 224 -16.39 -17.83 40.48
C GLN A 224 -17.50 -18.89 40.47
N ARG A 225 -18.28 -19.00 39.41
CA ARG A 225 -19.45 -19.91 39.33
C ARG A 225 -19.13 -21.35 38.97
N GLY A 226 -17.94 -21.83 39.08
CA GLY A 226 -17.75 -23.27 38.92
C GLY A 226 -16.33 -23.71 38.67
N SER A 227 -15.93 -24.69 39.37
CA SER A 227 -14.88 -25.71 39.14
C SER A 227 -14.03 -25.61 37.85
N GLY A 228 -13.64 -24.42 37.45
CA GLY A 228 -12.70 -24.23 36.36
C GLY A 228 -13.20 -24.51 34.94
N GLN A 229 -14.48 -24.81 34.71
CA GLN A 229 -15.07 -24.96 33.39
C GLN A 229 -15.84 -23.69 33.02
N ILE A 230 -15.26 -22.90 32.13
CA ILE A 230 -16.04 -21.91 31.39
C ILE A 230 -16.73 -22.70 30.26
N ASN A 231 -18.05 -22.82 30.39
CA ASN A 231 -18.87 -23.44 29.36
C ASN A 231 -19.20 -22.41 28.26
N ASN A 232 -19.76 -22.90 27.15
CA ASN A 232 -20.18 -22.07 26.03
C ASN A 232 -21.18 -20.96 26.42
N GLU A 233 -21.95 -21.17 27.51
CA GLU A 233 -22.88 -20.16 28.03
C GLU A 233 -22.17 -18.92 28.58
N ALA A 234 -21.01 -19.09 29.23
CA ALA A 234 -20.24 -17.98 29.76
C ALA A 234 -19.59 -17.13 28.62
N ALA A 235 -19.15 -17.77 27.54
CA ALA A 235 -18.67 -17.08 26.36
C ALA A 235 -19.79 -16.30 25.66
N SER A 236 -20.97 -16.90 25.54
CA SER A 236 -22.17 -16.27 24.96
C SER A 236 -22.64 -15.06 25.80
N LEU A 237 -22.66 -15.18 27.11
CA LEU A 237 -22.99 -14.08 28.03
C LEU A 237 -21.98 -12.92 27.98
N ALA A 238 -20.72 -13.22 27.72
CA ALA A 238 -19.68 -12.23 27.56
C ALA A 238 -19.66 -11.58 26.16
N GLY A 239 -20.49 -12.06 25.22
CA GLY A 239 -20.50 -11.57 23.84
C GLY A 239 -19.14 -11.77 23.15
N VAL A 240 -18.51 -12.93 23.35
CA VAL A 240 -17.22 -13.30 22.76
C VAL A 240 -17.32 -14.65 22.07
N ASP A 241 -16.52 -14.82 21.00
CA ASP A 241 -16.53 -16.03 20.20
C ASP A 241 -15.70 -17.16 20.82
N ALA A 242 -14.66 -16.77 21.58
CA ALA A 242 -13.77 -17.73 22.21
C ALA A 242 -13.25 -17.24 23.57
N VAL A 243 -12.89 -18.21 24.43
CA VAL A 243 -12.23 -17.95 25.72
C VAL A 243 -10.90 -18.70 25.74
N LEU A 244 -9.80 -17.96 25.88
CA LEU A 244 -8.46 -18.51 25.99
C LEU A 244 -8.04 -18.56 27.48
N LYS A 245 -8.03 -19.77 28.06
CA LYS A 245 -7.74 -20.02 29.47
C LYS A 245 -6.49 -20.88 29.59
N GLY A 246 -5.57 -20.46 30.44
CA GLY A 246 -4.35 -21.21 30.75
C GLY A 246 -4.36 -21.83 32.14
N ARG A 247 -3.84 -23.06 32.30
CA ARG A 247 -3.58 -23.67 33.59
C ARG A 247 -2.10 -23.94 33.80
N ILE A 248 -1.54 -23.43 34.87
CA ILE A 248 -0.15 -23.73 35.25
C ILE A 248 -0.14 -25.08 35.97
N VAL A 249 0.41 -26.09 35.32
CA VAL A 249 0.53 -27.46 35.86
C VAL A 249 1.80 -27.58 36.67
N ASN A 250 2.91 -27.12 36.14
CA ASN A 250 4.22 -27.12 36.78
C ASN A 250 5.04 -25.91 36.31
N LEU A 251 5.76 -25.30 37.21
CA LEU A 251 6.68 -24.22 36.94
C LEU A 251 7.99 -24.56 37.65
N ASN A 252 8.98 -24.99 36.88
CA ASN A 252 10.33 -25.21 37.37
C ASN A 252 11.16 -23.98 36.97
N GLY A 253 11.55 -23.16 37.93
CA GLY A 253 12.50 -22.10 37.76
C GLY A 253 13.88 -22.58 38.24
N ASN A 254 14.87 -22.57 37.39
CA ASN A 254 16.26 -22.53 37.82
C ASN A 254 16.57 -21.06 38.09
N GLU A 255 16.97 -20.72 39.30
CA GLU A 255 17.62 -19.43 39.56
C GLU A 255 18.93 -19.48 38.72
N GLY A 256 18.93 -18.77 37.62
CA GLY A 256 20.19 -18.50 36.90
C GLY A 256 21.07 -17.62 37.78
N ASP A 257 22.37 -17.87 37.73
CA ASP A 257 23.36 -17.03 38.40
C ASP A 257 23.12 -15.56 38.01
N THR A 258 22.99 -14.73 39.02
CA THR A 258 22.84 -13.30 38.83
C THR A 258 24.19 -12.76 38.40
N GLU A 259 24.42 -12.57 37.12
CA GLU A 259 25.57 -11.81 36.63
C GLU A 259 25.43 -10.36 37.10
N LYS A 260 26.14 -10.00 38.14
CA LYS A 260 26.34 -8.61 38.54
C LYS A 260 27.25 -7.94 37.55
N SER A 261 26.73 -7.27 36.55
CA SER A 261 27.54 -6.38 35.71
C SER A 261 27.70 -5.05 36.43
N THR A 262 28.92 -4.75 36.84
CA THR A 262 29.30 -3.43 37.36
C THR A 262 29.63 -2.53 36.17
N GLN A 263 28.72 -1.64 35.80
CA GLN A 263 29.05 -0.58 34.83
C GLN A 263 29.72 0.56 35.57
N LYS A 264 30.96 0.86 35.13
CA LYS A 264 31.65 2.07 35.62
C LYS A 264 30.97 3.29 35.04
N GLY A 265 30.31 4.08 35.86
CA GLY A 265 29.68 5.33 35.50
C GLY A 265 30.52 6.54 35.90
N TYR A 266 30.20 7.69 35.36
CA TYR A 266 30.74 8.96 35.80
C TYR A 266 29.58 9.83 36.33
N LEU A 267 29.73 10.33 37.55
CA LEU A 267 28.84 11.36 38.09
C LEU A 267 29.27 12.72 37.55
N LYS A 268 28.37 13.42 36.91
CA LYS A 268 28.56 14.79 36.42
C LYS A 268 28.17 15.76 37.51
N LYS A 269 29.09 16.55 38.01
CA LYS A 269 28.84 17.60 39.00
C LYS A 269 29.09 18.97 38.38
N GLU A 270 28.13 19.85 38.51
CA GLU A 270 28.26 21.25 38.11
C GLU A 270 29.09 21.99 39.16
N VAL A 271 30.22 22.60 38.78
CA VAL A 271 31.06 23.42 39.62
C VAL A 271 31.16 24.82 39.04
N THR A 272 31.12 25.82 39.90
CA THR A 272 31.29 27.22 39.46
C THR A 272 32.72 27.65 39.73
N ARG A 273 33.44 27.95 38.67
CA ARG A 273 34.80 28.49 38.74
C ARG A 273 34.85 29.94 38.23
N LYS A 274 35.87 30.68 38.63
CA LYS A 274 36.15 32.01 38.05
C LYS A 274 37.11 31.85 36.89
N ASN A 275 36.76 32.48 35.76
CA ASN A 275 37.70 32.57 34.62
C ASN A 275 38.80 33.59 34.91
N ASP A 276 39.77 33.73 34.03
CA ASP A 276 40.89 34.65 34.16
C ASP A 276 40.48 36.16 34.19
N GLN A 277 39.22 36.44 33.83
CA GLN A 277 38.61 37.78 33.91
C GLN A 277 37.82 37.98 35.18
N GLY A 278 37.76 37.00 36.08
CA GLY A 278 37.08 37.06 37.38
C GLY A 278 35.58 36.78 37.33
N GLU A 279 35.04 36.40 36.18
CA GLU A 279 33.64 36.05 36.01
C GLU A 279 33.34 34.63 36.43
N LYS A 280 32.19 34.41 37.02
CA LYS A 280 31.74 33.05 37.40
C LYS A 280 31.26 32.27 36.18
N VAL A 281 31.97 31.21 35.82
CA VAL A 281 31.57 30.26 34.76
C VAL A 281 31.23 28.90 35.36
N LYS A 282 30.23 28.29 34.79
CA LYS A 282 29.81 26.92 35.16
C LYS A 282 30.61 25.91 34.36
N GLU A 283 31.31 25.03 35.04
CA GLU A 283 32.06 23.92 34.47
C GLU A 283 31.52 22.59 35.00
N TYR A 284 31.78 21.51 34.30
CA TYR A 284 31.34 20.19 34.73
C TYR A 284 32.57 19.31 35.04
N GLU A 285 32.59 18.80 36.26
CA GLU A 285 33.57 17.80 36.68
C GLU A 285 32.93 16.41 36.66
N TYR A 286 33.68 15.43 36.17
CA TYR A 286 33.26 14.05 36.07
C TYR A 286 34.01 13.18 37.05
N TYR A 287 33.30 12.57 37.98
CA TYR A 287 33.85 11.68 38.98
C TYR A 287 33.55 10.25 38.65
N LYS A 288 34.52 9.39 38.69
CA LYS A 288 34.35 7.95 38.48
C LYS A 288 33.63 7.38 39.70
N THR A 289 32.52 6.69 39.48
CA THR A 289 31.87 5.91 40.55
C THR A 289 32.49 4.52 40.58
N GLU A 290 32.92 4.09 41.77
CA GLU A 290 33.36 2.71 41.99
C GLU A 290 32.19 1.74 42.07
#